data_09712f26e2d915b3e25056737eebcada
#
_entry.id   09712f26e2d915b3e25056737eebcada
#
_cell.length_a   1.000
_cell.length_b   1.000
_cell.length_c   1.000
_cell.angle_alpha   90.00
_cell.angle_beta   90.00
_cell.angle_gamma   90.00
#
_symmetry.space_group_name_H-M   'P 1'
#
loop_
_entity.id
_entity.type
_entity.pdbx_description
1 polymer ?
#
loop_
_entity_poly.entity_id
_entity_poly.type
_entity_poly.pdbx_seq_one_letter_code
_entity_poly.pdbx_strand_id
1 'polypeptide(L)'
;KDIDIYSVNYPQDYRRMFHFNFNLLSFSLKDTLKMMGILFLCTLIGKGFMHFQFLITTPIMIYILGIVFVSIWTSGYIYSLLASLFSVLCFNFFFTYPYFSLLSDPSYITTYIVMFVVAMSSSSLMTRLKKQSFENAKQVYRTQVLLEMSQMLQKANDMNAIYASMLKQLHKLLDTDLVLYPHNDEPILLGQCPVETDIVAWVYKNRHEAGKTTSYHSDSMCLYLPINGTHEVLGVVGIVLKDKIDSFEKNLWLAILDECGMALEKEMIRLENLKIEQQAKQEALRADLLRMISHDLRTPLTSISGNAGLLLENENAFSQEKKKELYQDIYNDAMWLYDLVENLLFITRIENGTMQLNLQPEMIEDIFREAIHHLGRNKRKHNISMHLEDDLLMANMDARLIIQVLVNLINNAIKYTPENSNISLNARRVEDKILIEVQDDGNGVLHPDQLFEMFYTENNRGGDTRRGMGLGLSLCKSIIQSHGGTIWVE
;
A
#
# COMPACT_ATOMS: atom_id res chain seq x y z
N LYS A 1 -17.15 -16.76 -18.89
CA LYS A 1 -16.78 -18.17 -18.60
C LYS A 1 -16.39 -18.19 -17.15
N ASP A 2 -17.38 -18.51 -16.32
CA ASP A 2 -17.23 -18.62 -14.88
C ASP A 2 -16.45 -19.91 -14.60
N ILE A 3 -15.29 -19.75 -13.96
CA ILE A 3 -14.56 -20.89 -13.40
C ILE A 3 -15.11 -21.05 -11.99
N ASP A 4 -15.94 -22.09 -11.79
CA ASP A 4 -16.40 -22.50 -10.48
C ASP A 4 -15.19 -22.94 -9.65
N ILE A 5 -14.77 -22.07 -8.72
CA ILE A 5 -13.77 -22.42 -7.71
C ILE A 5 -14.50 -23.24 -6.67
N TYR A 6 -14.38 -24.57 -6.77
CA TYR A 6 -14.79 -25.46 -5.69
C TYR A 6 -13.97 -25.15 -4.45
N SER A 7 -14.57 -24.49 -3.46
CA SER A 7 -13.99 -24.38 -2.12
C SER A 7 -14.03 -25.76 -1.49
N VAL A 8 -12.90 -26.46 -1.55
CA VAL A 8 -12.73 -27.68 -0.77
C VAL A 8 -12.64 -27.24 0.69
N ASN A 9 -13.72 -27.46 1.46
CA ASN A 9 -13.72 -27.34 2.90
C ASN A 9 -12.75 -28.38 3.47
N TYR A 10 -11.50 -27.98 3.71
CA TYR A 10 -10.56 -28.81 4.46
C TYR A 10 -10.94 -28.77 5.95
N PRO A 11 -11.00 -29.93 6.62
CA PRO A 11 -11.34 -29.99 8.03
C PRO A 11 -10.35 -29.22 8.87
N GLN A 12 -10.85 -28.48 9.87
CA GLN A 12 -10.08 -27.67 10.83
C GLN A 12 -9.06 -28.48 11.68
N ASP A 13 -8.95 -29.78 11.45
CA ASP A 13 -8.16 -30.73 12.23
C ASP A 13 -6.76 -31.01 11.64
N TYR A 14 -6.18 -30.05 10.86
CA TYR A 14 -4.81 -30.23 10.32
C TYR A 14 -3.76 -30.43 11.41
N ARG A 15 -3.91 -29.83 12.59
CA ARG A 15 -3.00 -30.06 13.71
C ARG A 15 -2.92 -31.53 14.15
N ARG A 16 -4.02 -32.31 14.04
CA ARG A 16 -3.99 -33.75 14.32
C ARG A 16 -3.30 -34.58 13.25
N MET A 17 -3.23 -34.10 12.01
CA MET A 17 -2.52 -34.82 10.93
C MET A 17 -0.99 -34.72 11.08
N PHE A 18 -0.45 -33.65 11.63
CA PHE A 18 0.99 -33.42 11.71
C PHE A 18 1.70 -34.14 12.88
N HIS A 19 0.97 -34.62 13.87
CA HIS A 19 1.51 -35.47 14.94
C HIS A 19 1.55 -36.96 14.60
N PHE A 20 1.41 -37.33 13.33
CA PHE A 20 1.67 -38.67 12.90
C PHE A 20 3.17 -38.96 12.95
N ASN A 21 3.64 -39.40 14.12
CA ASN A 21 4.96 -40.01 14.29
C ASN A 21 5.00 -41.29 13.43
N PHE A 22 5.68 -41.26 12.31
CA PHE A 22 6.08 -42.42 11.55
C PHE A 22 7.17 -43.19 12.34
N ASN A 23 6.85 -43.61 13.56
CA ASN A 23 7.68 -44.59 14.26
C ASN A 23 7.51 -45.93 13.53
N LEU A 24 8.55 -46.34 12.82
CA LEU A 24 8.65 -47.63 12.13
C LEU A 24 8.35 -48.83 13.05
N LEU A 25 8.28 -48.65 14.37
CA LEU A 25 8.17 -49.65 15.42
C LEU A 25 7.01 -49.42 16.40
N SER A 26 5.98 -48.65 16.06
CA SER A 26 4.85 -48.44 16.99
C SER A 26 3.89 -49.66 16.93
N PHE A 27 3.84 -50.44 17.98
CA PHE A 27 2.82 -51.49 18.18
C PHE A 27 1.51 -50.85 18.68
N SER A 28 0.46 -50.96 17.89
CA SER A 28 -0.90 -50.53 18.25
C SER A 28 -1.81 -51.75 18.37
N LEU A 29 -2.48 -51.88 19.49
CA LEU A 29 -3.43 -52.98 19.76
C LEU A 29 -4.56 -53.00 18.71
N LYS A 30 -4.99 -51.79 18.22
CA LYS A 30 -6.01 -51.66 17.17
C LYS A 30 -5.55 -52.21 15.84
N ASP A 31 -4.29 -51.98 15.45
CA ASP A 31 -3.76 -52.43 14.17
C ASP A 31 -3.43 -53.95 14.21
N THR A 32 -3.03 -54.46 15.38
CA THR A 32 -2.90 -55.91 15.60
C THR A 32 -4.24 -56.62 15.43
N LEU A 33 -5.32 -56.06 16.02
CA LEU A 33 -6.67 -56.62 15.86
C LEU A 33 -7.16 -56.59 14.41
N LYS A 34 -6.90 -55.51 13.66
CA LYS A 34 -7.24 -55.42 12.24
C LYS A 34 -6.50 -56.49 11.42
N MET A 35 -5.18 -56.68 11.65
CA MET A 35 -4.35 -57.64 10.98
C MET A 35 -4.91 -59.04 11.21
N MET A 36 -5.18 -59.42 12.47
CA MET A 36 -5.74 -60.74 12.83
C MET A 36 -7.11 -60.93 12.23
N GLY A 37 -7.99 -59.92 12.24
CA GLY A 37 -9.31 -59.97 11.63
C GLY A 37 -9.29 -60.22 10.12
N ILE A 38 -8.37 -59.52 9.41
CA ILE A 38 -8.20 -59.73 7.95
C ILE A 38 -7.68 -61.13 7.65
N LEU A 39 -6.68 -61.62 8.38
CA LEU A 39 -6.12 -62.98 8.18
C LEU A 39 -7.18 -64.05 8.48
N PHE A 40 -7.97 -63.87 9.54
CA PHE A 40 -9.09 -64.76 9.87
C PHE A 40 -10.13 -64.79 8.74
N LEU A 41 -10.51 -63.61 8.21
CA LEU A 41 -11.44 -63.50 7.09
C LEU A 41 -10.90 -64.20 5.83
N CYS A 42 -9.61 -64.02 5.51
CA CYS A 42 -8.95 -64.69 4.40
C CYS A 42 -9.00 -66.23 4.55
N THR A 43 -8.76 -66.72 5.78
CA THR A 43 -8.84 -68.16 6.07
C THR A 43 -10.22 -68.65 5.88
N LEU A 44 -11.25 -67.95 6.34
CA LEU A 44 -12.67 -68.36 6.23
C LEU A 44 -13.13 -68.38 4.78
N ILE A 45 -12.79 -67.31 4.01
CA ILE A 45 -13.10 -67.28 2.57
C ILE A 45 -12.35 -68.38 1.81
N GLY A 46 -11.06 -68.64 2.11
CA GLY A 46 -10.28 -69.70 1.50
C GLY A 46 -10.87 -71.10 1.73
N LYS A 47 -11.30 -71.34 2.97
CA LYS A 47 -12.02 -72.61 3.27
C LYS A 47 -13.34 -72.75 2.51
N GLY A 48 -14.10 -71.66 2.36
CA GLY A 48 -15.31 -71.65 1.54
C GLY A 48 -15.04 -72.03 0.10
N PHE A 49 -14.03 -71.49 -0.53
CA PHE A 49 -13.64 -71.84 -1.90
C PHE A 49 -13.13 -73.28 -2.03
N MET A 50 -12.41 -73.82 -1.05
CA MET A 50 -12.01 -75.20 -1.02
C MET A 50 -13.23 -76.16 -0.91
N HIS A 51 -14.27 -75.76 -0.17
CA HIS A 51 -15.54 -76.55 -0.09
C HIS A 51 -16.27 -76.71 -1.45
N PHE A 52 -16.12 -75.67 -2.32
CA PHE A 52 -16.63 -75.67 -3.69
C PHE A 52 -15.67 -76.30 -4.72
N GLN A 53 -14.64 -77.06 -4.29
CA GLN A 53 -13.63 -77.74 -5.11
C GLN A 53 -12.82 -76.85 -6.05
N PHE A 54 -12.58 -75.57 -5.70
CA PHE A 54 -11.65 -74.69 -6.42
C PHE A 54 -10.22 -75.16 -6.24
N LEU A 55 -9.35 -74.74 -7.18
CA LEU A 55 -7.93 -75.05 -7.18
C LEU A 55 -7.24 -74.57 -5.87
N ILE A 56 -6.26 -75.38 -5.39
CA ILE A 56 -5.39 -75.07 -4.19
C ILE A 56 -4.71 -73.73 -4.30
N THR A 57 -4.53 -73.19 -5.49
CA THR A 57 -3.95 -71.85 -5.74
C THR A 57 -4.85 -70.71 -5.32
N THR A 58 -6.18 -70.89 -5.21
CA THR A 58 -7.15 -69.85 -4.86
C THR A 58 -6.91 -69.27 -3.46
N PRO A 59 -6.72 -70.00 -2.38
CA PRO A 59 -6.37 -69.49 -1.06
C PRO A 59 -5.09 -68.63 -1.05
N ILE A 60 -4.07 -68.96 -1.88
CA ILE A 60 -2.83 -68.17 -1.99
C ILE A 60 -3.14 -66.75 -2.46
N MET A 61 -3.98 -66.62 -3.50
CA MET A 61 -4.37 -65.29 -4.02
C MET A 61 -5.14 -64.50 -2.98
N ILE A 62 -6.02 -65.16 -2.19
CA ILE A 62 -6.78 -64.49 -1.12
C ILE A 62 -5.85 -63.96 -0.01
N TYR A 63 -4.84 -64.74 0.39
CA TYR A 63 -3.87 -64.27 1.37
C TYR A 63 -2.99 -63.12 0.85
N ILE A 64 -2.57 -63.19 -0.41
CA ILE A 64 -1.84 -62.06 -1.04
C ILE A 64 -2.70 -60.78 -1.01
N LEU A 65 -3.97 -60.89 -1.37
CA LEU A 65 -4.90 -59.76 -1.30
C LEU A 65 -5.11 -59.29 0.13
N GLY A 66 -5.23 -60.20 1.10
CA GLY A 66 -5.32 -59.90 2.53
C GLY A 66 -4.11 -59.10 3.05
N ILE A 67 -2.90 -59.49 2.63
CA ILE A 67 -1.66 -58.76 2.99
C ILE A 67 -1.67 -57.33 2.43
N VAL A 68 -2.16 -57.13 1.21
CA VAL A 68 -2.32 -55.79 0.64
C VAL A 68 -3.32 -54.97 1.46
N PHE A 69 -4.46 -55.53 1.87
CA PHE A 69 -5.42 -54.84 2.73
C PHE A 69 -4.84 -54.53 4.11
N VAL A 70 -4.08 -55.42 4.73
CA VAL A 70 -3.37 -55.15 5.98
C VAL A 70 -2.43 -53.94 5.77
N SER A 71 -1.65 -53.93 4.69
CA SER A 71 -0.74 -52.85 4.38
C SER A 71 -1.44 -51.46 4.19
N ILE A 72 -2.68 -51.49 3.67
CA ILE A 72 -3.52 -50.28 3.49
C ILE A 72 -4.06 -49.79 4.83
N TRP A 73 -4.64 -50.69 5.66
CA TRP A 73 -5.45 -50.32 6.82
C TRP A 73 -4.71 -50.27 8.15
N THR A 74 -3.44 -50.71 8.19
CA THR A 74 -2.59 -50.62 9.38
C THR A 74 -1.53 -49.52 9.25
N SER A 75 -1.05 -48.99 10.38
CA SER A 75 0.02 -48.01 10.45
C SER A 75 1.34 -48.71 10.75
N GLY A 76 2.24 -48.67 9.77
CA GLY A 76 3.61 -49.18 9.93
C GLY A 76 3.97 -50.41 9.12
N TYR A 77 5.26 -50.56 8.87
CA TYR A 77 5.83 -51.64 8.06
C TYR A 77 5.75 -53.03 8.71
N ILE A 78 5.80 -53.06 10.05
CA ILE A 78 5.88 -54.26 10.86
C ILE A 78 4.61 -55.15 10.68
N TYR A 79 3.42 -54.53 10.63
CA TYR A 79 2.17 -55.30 10.48
C TYR A 79 2.09 -56.04 9.15
N SER A 80 2.57 -55.44 8.07
CA SER A 80 2.58 -56.09 6.76
C SER A 80 3.62 -57.22 6.71
N LEU A 81 4.76 -57.04 7.36
CA LEU A 81 5.76 -58.13 7.50
C LEU A 81 5.20 -59.29 8.33
N LEU A 82 4.61 -58.98 9.49
CA LEU A 82 4.00 -60.00 10.33
C LEU A 82 2.82 -60.70 9.64
N ALA A 83 1.99 -59.93 8.93
CA ALA A 83 0.88 -60.48 8.15
C ALA A 83 1.39 -61.44 7.07
N SER A 84 2.53 -61.16 6.40
CA SER A 84 3.12 -62.06 5.43
C SER A 84 3.57 -63.36 6.06
N LEU A 85 4.25 -63.30 7.20
CA LEU A 85 4.70 -64.46 7.93
C LEU A 85 3.52 -65.32 8.42
N PHE A 86 2.52 -64.68 9.06
CA PHE A 86 1.34 -65.36 9.53
C PHE A 86 0.47 -65.95 8.40
N SER A 87 0.39 -65.27 7.24
CA SER A 87 -0.34 -65.81 6.08
C SER A 87 0.27 -67.06 5.54
N VAL A 88 1.60 -67.18 5.50
CA VAL A 88 2.32 -68.39 5.11
C VAL A 88 2.04 -69.51 6.11
N LEU A 89 2.13 -69.22 7.41
CA LEU A 89 1.83 -70.19 8.46
C LEU A 89 0.37 -70.66 8.42
N CYS A 90 -0.58 -69.75 8.26
CA CYS A 90 -2.03 -70.07 8.13
C CYS A 90 -2.28 -70.90 6.87
N PHE A 91 -1.67 -70.54 5.74
CA PHE A 91 -1.82 -71.29 4.51
C PHE A 91 -1.32 -72.74 4.69
N ASN A 92 -0.10 -72.89 5.28
CA ASN A 92 0.49 -74.17 5.56
C ASN A 92 -0.41 -75.01 6.48
N PHE A 93 -0.85 -74.45 7.59
CA PHE A 93 -1.67 -75.19 8.59
C PHE A 93 -3.05 -75.53 8.11
N PHE A 94 -3.78 -74.71 7.35
CA PHE A 94 -5.16 -74.92 6.98
C PHE A 94 -5.39 -75.51 5.59
N PHE A 95 -4.43 -75.43 4.65
CA PHE A 95 -4.64 -75.74 3.23
C PHE A 95 -3.70 -76.75 2.63
N THR A 96 -2.60 -77.13 3.35
CA THR A 96 -1.63 -78.09 2.86
C THR A 96 -1.80 -79.46 3.56
N TYR A 97 -1.59 -80.55 2.84
CA TYR A 97 -1.66 -81.92 3.42
C TYR A 97 -0.31 -82.28 4.07
N PRO A 98 -0.23 -82.83 5.29
CA PRO A 98 -1.33 -83.18 6.17
C PRO A 98 -1.96 -82.00 6.88
N TYR A 99 -3.29 -81.81 6.80
CA TYR A 99 -3.99 -80.65 7.40
C TYR A 99 -3.77 -80.56 8.91
N PHE A 100 -3.74 -79.32 9.45
CA PHE A 100 -3.53 -79.00 10.86
C PHE A 100 -2.13 -79.40 11.40
N SER A 101 -1.15 -79.55 10.51
CA SER A 101 0.23 -79.78 10.87
C SER A 101 1.09 -78.66 10.24
N LEU A 102 2.28 -78.35 10.87
CA LEU A 102 3.26 -77.44 10.31
C LEU A 102 4.30 -78.14 9.43
N LEU A 103 4.15 -79.49 9.24
CA LEU A 103 4.97 -80.26 8.35
C LEU A 103 4.45 -80.11 6.93
N SER A 104 5.20 -79.48 6.04
CA SER A 104 4.79 -79.32 4.64
C SER A 104 5.69 -80.07 3.69
N ASP A 105 5.11 -80.47 2.56
CA ASP A 105 5.85 -81.05 1.45
C ASP A 105 6.85 -79.95 0.90
N PRO A 106 8.13 -80.29 0.64
CA PRO A 106 9.08 -79.37 0.06
C PRO A 106 8.68 -78.64 -1.22
N SER A 107 7.68 -79.19 -1.95
CA SER A 107 7.07 -78.63 -3.16
C SER A 107 6.41 -77.26 -2.93
N TYR A 108 6.01 -76.95 -1.69
CA TYR A 108 5.39 -75.64 -1.36
C TYR A 108 6.38 -74.53 -1.00
N ILE A 109 7.68 -74.84 -0.88
CA ILE A 109 8.72 -73.84 -0.54
C ILE A 109 8.74 -72.68 -1.54
N THR A 110 8.61 -72.96 -2.83
CA THR A 110 8.52 -71.93 -3.87
C THR A 110 7.33 -71.00 -3.68
N THR A 111 6.20 -71.53 -3.30
CA THR A 111 4.96 -70.73 -3.00
C THR A 111 5.18 -69.84 -1.81
N TYR A 112 5.81 -70.29 -0.75
CA TYR A 112 6.12 -69.49 0.44
C TYR A 112 7.07 -68.35 0.11
N ILE A 113 8.11 -68.62 -0.69
CA ILE A 113 9.05 -67.59 -1.14
C ILE A 113 8.33 -66.51 -1.98
N VAL A 114 7.47 -66.95 -2.93
CA VAL A 114 6.72 -66.01 -3.77
C VAL A 114 5.77 -65.15 -2.92
N MET A 115 5.00 -65.73 -2.00
CA MET A 115 4.14 -65.04 -1.08
C MET A 115 4.90 -64.00 -0.25
N PHE A 116 6.06 -64.36 0.27
CA PHE A 116 6.89 -63.47 1.07
C PHE A 116 7.45 -62.31 0.24
N VAL A 117 7.95 -62.57 -0.96
CA VAL A 117 8.46 -61.55 -1.87
C VAL A 117 7.38 -60.56 -2.28
N VAL A 118 6.20 -61.05 -2.63
CA VAL A 118 5.03 -60.19 -2.99
C VAL A 118 4.60 -59.36 -1.80
N ALA A 119 4.55 -59.96 -0.60
CA ALA A 119 4.21 -59.23 0.62
C ALA A 119 5.21 -58.11 0.95
N MET A 120 6.50 -58.37 0.88
CA MET A 120 7.55 -57.41 1.08
C MET A 120 7.48 -56.27 0.06
N SER A 121 7.29 -56.60 -1.22
CA SER A 121 7.18 -55.61 -2.29
C SER A 121 5.97 -54.71 -2.13
N SER A 122 4.81 -55.29 -1.86
CA SER A 122 3.54 -54.54 -1.63
C SER A 122 3.64 -53.66 -0.41
N SER A 123 4.19 -54.14 0.69
CA SER A 123 4.38 -53.37 1.91
C SER A 123 5.35 -52.19 1.71
N SER A 124 6.47 -52.43 1.03
CA SER A 124 7.43 -51.37 0.71
C SER A 124 6.81 -50.26 -0.18
N LEU A 125 6.07 -50.68 -1.22
CA LEU A 125 5.39 -49.74 -2.12
C LEU A 125 4.35 -48.93 -1.36
N MET A 126 3.50 -49.57 -0.54
CA MET A 126 2.46 -48.87 0.22
C MET A 126 3.04 -47.86 1.21
N THR A 127 4.12 -48.22 1.89
CA THR A 127 4.81 -47.29 2.80
C THR A 127 5.37 -46.06 2.07
N ARG A 128 5.97 -46.26 0.90
CA ARG A 128 6.46 -45.17 0.04
C ARG A 128 5.30 -44.27 -0.42
N LEU A 129 4.20 -44.84 -0.88
CA LEU A 129 3.01 -44.10 -1.32
C LEU A 129 2.41 -43.28 -0.17
N LYS A 130 2.28 -43.84 1.03
CA LYS A 130 1.79 -43.13 2.20
C LYS A 130 2.70 -41.97 2.57
N LYS A 131 4.04 -42.16 2.58
CA LYS A 131 5.00 -41.10 2.85
C LYS A 131 4.91 -39.98 1.81
N GLN A 132 4.86 -40.36 0.53
CA GLN A 132 4.75 -39.41 -0.57
C GLN A 132 3.43 -38.62 -0.51
N SER A 133 2.30 -39.30 -0.22
CA SER A 133 1.02 -38.61 -0.05
C SER A 133 1.03 -37.62 1.11
N PHE A 134 1.70 -37.96 2.22
CA PHE A 134 1.82 -37.08 3.37
C PHE A 134 2.71 -35.86 3.06
N GLU A 135 3.85 -36.06 2.37
CA GLU A 135 4.73 -34.95 1.95
C GLU A 135 4.02 -34.03 0.93
N ASN A 136 3.29 -34.62 -0.02
CA ASN A 136 2.49 -33.84 -0.96
C ASN A 136 1.41 -33.00 -0.23
N ALA A 137 0.72 -33.59 0.76
CA ALA A 137 -0.27 -32.86 1.56
C ALA A 137 0.37 -31.65 2.31
N LYS A 138 1.57 -31.85 2.87
CA LYS A 138 2.34 -30.75 3.49
C LYS A 138 2.67 -29.64 2.49
N GLN A 139 3.09 -29.99 1.28
CA GLN A 139 3.43 -29.01 0.24
C GLN A 139 2.17 -28.24 -0.22
N VAL A 140 1.05 -28.94 -0.45
CA VAL A 140 -0.22 -28.30 -0.83
C VAL A 140 -0.65 -27.31 0.24
N TYR A 141 -0.61 -27.71 1.52
CA TYR A 141 -0.95 -26.83 2.64
C TYR A 141 -0.04 -25.59 2.69
N ARG A 142 1.28 -25.76 2.57
CA ARG A 142 2.23 -24.64 2.52
C ARG A 142 1.89 -23.67 1.40
N THR A 143 1.66 -24.20 0.21
CA THR A 143 1.33 -23.37 -0.97
C THR A 143 0.04 -22.59 -0.77
N GLN A 144 -0.98 -23.22 -0.18
CA GLN A 144 -2.25 -22.57 0.10
C GLN A 144 -2.11 -21.43 1.10
N VAL A 145 -1.37 -21.65 2.21
CA VAL A 145 -1.13 -20.62 3.22
C VAL A 145 -0.39 -19.43 2.62
N LEU A 146 0.65 -19.67 1.82
CA LEU A 146 1.40 -18.60 1.16
C LEU A 146 0.55 -17.87 0.11
N LEU A 147 -0.32 -18.58 -0.63
CA LEU A 147 -1.24 -17.95 -1.56
C LEU A 147 -2.26 -17.05 -0.84
N GLU A 148 -2.86 -17.52 0.27
CA GLU A 148 -3.74 -16.71 1.10
C GLU A 148 -3.02 -15.45 1.59
N MET A 149 -1.78 -15.59 2.06
CA MET A 149 -0.96 -14.47 2.52
C MET A 149 -0.69 -13.47 1.39
N SER A 150 -0.22 -13.94 0.24
CA SER A 150 0.03 -13.09 -0.93
C SER A 150 -1.21 -12.30 -1.37
N GLN A 151 -2.40 -12.94 -1.37
CA GLN A 151 -3.67 -12.27 -1.66
C GLN A 151 -4.03 -11.19 -0.62
N MET A 152 -3.73 -11.43 0.66
CA MET A 152 -3.95 -10.44 1.72
C MET A 152 -3.00 -9.24 1.57
N LEU A 153 -1.74 -9.50 1.26
CA LEU A 153 -0.71 -8.47 1.06
C LEU A 153 -1.00 -7.61 -0.19
N GLN A 154 -1.54 -8.20 -1.27
CA GLN A 154 -1.94 -7.44 -2.45
C GLN A 154 -3.08 -6.44 -2.19
N LYS A 155 -3.92 -6.69 -1.16
CA LYS A 155 -5.01 -5.81 -0.76
C LYS A 155 -4.60 -4.78 0.30
N ALA A 156 -3.42 -4.91 0.88
CA ALA A 156 -2.89 -3.99 1.86
C ALA A 156 -2.47 -2.68 1.17
N ASN A 157 -2.97 -1.55 1.67
CA ASN A 157 -2.74 -0.23 1.08
C ASN A 157 -1.62 0.56 1.75
N ASP A 158 -1.17 0.09 2.93
CA ASP A 158 -0.12 0.73 3.73
C ASP A 158 0.66 -0.29 4.56
N MET A 159 1.74 0.16 5.18
CA MET A 159 2.61 -0.68 6.03
C MET A 159 1.85 -1.30 7.21
N ASN A 160 0.94 -0.56 7.83
CA ASN A 160 0.15 -1.03 8.97
C ASN A 160 -0.80 -2.17 8.56
N ALA A 161 -1.41 -2.08 7.37
CA ALA A 161 -2.24 -3.15 6.83
C ALA A 161 -1.43 -4.42 6.52
N ILE A 162 -0.17 -4.28 6.08
CA ILE A 162 0.75 -5.41 5.87
C ILE A 162 1.05 -6.09 7.21
N TYR A 163 1.44 -5.34 8.24
CA TYR A 163 1.70 -5.85 9.58
C TYR A 163 0.48 -6.53 10.20
N ALA A 164 -0.70 -5.90 10.08
CA ALA A 164 -1.95 -6.46 10.59
C ALA A 164 -2.32 -7.79 9.90
N SER A 165 -2.13 -7.86 8.57
CA SER A 165 -2.37 -9.08 7.78
C SER A 165 -1.44 -10.22 8.20
N MET A 166 -0.16 -9.91 8.40
CA MET A 166 0.84 -10.85 8.87
C MET A 166 0.52 -11.39 10.26
N LEU A 167 0.25 -10.51 11.23
CA LEU A 167 -0.09 -10.90 12.59
C LEU A 167 -1.35 -11.78 12.63
N LYS A 168 -2.38 -11.40 11.86
CA LYS A 168 -3.62 -12.18 11.75
C LYS A 168 -3.37 -13.58 11.20
N GLN A 169 -2.54 -13.71 10.17
CA GLN A 169 -2.23 -15.00 9.57
C GLN A 169 -1.37 -15.86 10.50
N LEU A 170 -0.36 -15.29 11.13
CA LEU A 170 0.48 -16.00 12.11
C LEU A 170 -0.35 -16.43 13.33
N HIS A 171 -1.21 -15.57 13.86
CA HIS A 171 -2.08 -15.93 14.97
C HIS A 171 -3.06 -17.07 14.60
N LYS A 172 -3.65 -17.03 13.40
CA LYS A 172 -4.50 -18.11 12.88
C LYS A 172 -3.78 -19.45 12.80
N LEU A 173 -2.49 -19.44 12.43
CA LEU A 173 -1.67 -20.63 12.29
C LEU A 173 -1.16 -21.18 13.62
N LEU A 174 -0.77 -20.30 14.53
CA LEU A 174 -0.07 -20.64 15.76
C LEU A 174 -0.99 -20.84 16.97
N ASP A 175 -2.12 -20.11 17.00
CA ASP A 175 -3.03 -20.03 18.15
C ASP A 175 -2.29 -19.71 19.45
N THR A 176 -1.35 -18.76 19.37
CA THR A 176 -0.50 -18.32 20.47
C THR A 176 -0.34 -16.80 20.42
N ASP A 177 0.13 -16.23 21.52
CA ASP A 177 0.38 -14.81 21.66
C ASP A 177 1.59 -14.39 20.82
N LEU A 178 1.48 -13.21 20.20
CA LEU A 178 2.47 -12.63 19.31
C LEU A 178 2.77 -11.20 19.68
N VAL A 179 3.99 -10.77 19.42
CA VAL A 179 4.38 -9.35 19.48
C VAL A 179 5.13 -8.99 18.21
N LEU A 180 4.80 -7.86 17.64
CA LEU A 180 5.51 -7.29 16.49
C LEU A 180 6.21 -6.01 16.93
N TYR A 181 7.46 -5.90 16.59
CA TYR A 181 8.28 -4.69 16.71
C TYR A 181 8.53 -4.14 15.31
N PRO A 182 7.76 -3.15 14.86
CA PRO A 182 8.02 -2.48 13.58
C PRO A 182 9.31 -1.66 13.65
N HIS A 183 9.90 -1.35 12.49
CA HIS A 183 11.04 -0.45 12.44
C HIS A 183 10.61 0.98 12.80
N ASN A 184 11.17 1.54 13.88
CA ASN A 184 10.92 2.90 14.38
C ASN A 184 9.50 3.20 14.95
N ASP A 185 8.67 2.18 15.19
CA ASP A 185 7.35 2.34 15.78
C ASP A 185 7.21 1.58 17.11
N GLU A 186 6.14 1.87 17.84
CA GLU A 186 5.83 1.17 19.09
C GLU A 186 5.46 -0.30 18.86
N PRO A 187 5.77 -1.21 19.81
CA PRO A 187 5.43 -2.62 19.70
C PRO A 187 3.93 -2.87 19.59
N ILE A 188 3.51 -3.71 18.66
CA ILE A 188 2.13 -4.13 18.49
C ILE A 188 1.94 -5.49 19.14
N LEU A 189 1.14 -5.54 20.22
CA LEU A 189 0.88 -6.74 21.01
C LEU A 189 -0.41 -7.42 20.56
N LEU A 190 -0.35 -8.75 20.35
CA LEU A 190 -1.50 -9.61 20.12
C LEU A 190 -1.49 -10.70 21.22
N GLY A 191 -2.13 -10.41 22.36
CA GLY A 191 -2.13 -11.25 23.55
C GLY A 191 -1.12 -10.78 24.64
N GLN A 192 -0.76 -11.69 25.56
CA GLN A 192 0.17 -11.44 26.67
C GLN A 192 1.57 -11.93 26.28
N CYS A 193 2.37 -11.07 25.68
CA CYS A 193 3.76 -11.36 25.35
C CYS A 193 4.70 -10.41 26.13
N PRO A 194 5.79 -10.90 26.72
CA PRO A 194 6.78 -10.04 27.36
C PRO A 194 7.48 -9.16 26.32
N VAL A 195 7.70 -7.88 26.65
CA VAL A 195 8.43 -6.95 25.82
C VAL A 195 9.92 -7.02 26.21
N GLU A 196 10.73 -7.66 25.35
CA GLU A 196 12.17 -7.87 25.59
C GLU A 196 13.00 -7.08 24.56
N THR A 197 13.16 -5.79 24.78
CA THR A 197 13.80 -4.82 23.86
C THR A 197 15.26 -5.17 23.55
N ASP A 198 16.02 -5.73 24.49
CA ASP A 198 17.43 -6.08 24.31
C ASP A 198 17.62 -7.19 23.27
N ILE A 199 16.75 -8.21 23.32
CA ILE A 199 16.76 -9.32 22.35
C ILE A 199 16.37 -8.81 20.97
N VAL A 200 15.34 -7.96 20.92
CA VAL A 200 14.87 -7.35 19.67
C VAL A 200 15.96 -6.50 19.02
N ALA A 201 16.68 -5.67 19.79
CA ALA A 201 17.80 -4.87 19.29
C ALA A 201 18.93 -5.76 18.75
N TRP A 202 19.19 -6.89 19.39
CA TRP A 202 20.17 -7.86 18.89
C TRP A 202 19.73 -8.48 17.56
N VAL A 203 18.44 -8.85 17.40
CA VAL A 203 17.88 -9.40 16.17
C VAL A 203 17.98 -8.38 15.02
N TYR A 204 17.64 -7.11 15.27
CA TYR A 204 17.80 -6.03 14.28
C TYR A 204 19.27 -5.91 13.80
N LYS A 205 20.22 -5.97 14.73
CA LYS A 205 21.64 -5.80 14.42
C LYS A 205 22.24 -6.99 13.68
N ASN A 206 21.88 -8.22 14.08
CA ASN A 206 22.52 -9.44 13.59
C ASN A 206 21.74 -10.15 12.48
N ARG A 207 20.49 -9.76 12.20
CA ARG A 207 19.60 -10.38 11.20
C ARG A 207 19.36 -11.87 11.40
N HIS A 208 19.53 -12.35 12.61
CA HIS A 208 19.33 -13.73 12.98
C HIS A 208 18.29 -13.86 14.08
N GLU A 209 17.67 -15.04 14.13
CA GLU A 209 16.71 -15.39 15.18
C GLU A 209 17.36 -15.43 16.55
N ALA A 210 16.61 -15.09 17.58
CA ALA A 210 17.03 -15.16 18.98
C ALA A 210 15.87 -15.61 19.88
N GLY A 211 16.19 -15.97 21.11
CA GLY A 211 15.22 -16.41 22.11
C GLY A 211 15.08 -17.92 22.19
N LYS A 212 13.90 -18.39 22.59
CA LYS A 212 13.63 -19.81 22.84
C LYS A 212 14.00 -20.69 21.67
N THR A 213 14.66 -21.81 21.92
CA THR A 213 15.14 -22.78 20.90
C THR A 213 16.33 -22.32 20.08
N THR A 214 16.92 -21.16 20.36
CA THR A 214 18.11 -20.65 19.66
C THR A 214 19.34 -20.67 20.57
N SER A 215 20.51 -20.37 20.03
CA SER A 215 21.76 -20.27 20.80
C SER A 215 21.92 -18.95 21.56
N TYR A 216 21.07 -17.94 21.28
CA TYR A 216 21.13 -16.64 21.89
C TYR A 216 19.84 -16.34 22.67
N HIS A 217 19.96 -16.06 23.99
CA HIS A 217 18.83 -15.85 24.90
C HIS A 217 17.81 -17.02 24.93
N SER A 218 18.33 -18.26 25.05
CA SER A 218 17.51 -19.49 25.09
C SER A 218 16.50 -19.51 26.26
N ASP A 219 16.72 -18.71 27.29
CA ASP A 219 15.89 -18.62 28.50
C ASP A 219 14.61 -17.78 28.30
N SER A 220 14.50 -17.04 27.19
CA SER A 220 13.30 -16.29 26.85
C SER A 220 12.10 -17.21 26.65
N MET A 221 10.91 -16.70 26.93
CA MET A 221 9.64 -17.41 26.64
C MET A 221 9.27 -17.34 25.17
N CYS A 222 9.81 -16.35 24.44
CA CYS A 222 9.49 -16.09 23.05
C CYS A 222 10.66 -16.49 22.11
N LEU A 223 10.29 -16.86 20.90
CA LEU A 223 11.19 -16.92 19.74
C LEU A 223 11.03 -15.62 18.94
N TYR A 224 12.12 -14.91 18.73
CA TYR A 224 12.16 -13.67 17.95
C TYR A 224 12.71 -13.94 16.56
N LEU A 225 11.90 -13.63 15.53
CA LEU A 225 12.22 -13.84 14.13
C LEU A 225 12.29 -12.49 13.40
N PRO A 226 13.33 -12.21 12.61
CA PRO A 226 13.41 -10.99 11.83
C PRO A 226 12.48 -11.05 10.60
N ILE A 227 11.89 -9.91 10.26
CA ILE A 227 11.27 -9.66 8.96
C ILE A 227 12.34 -9.01 8.10
N ASN A 228 12.95 -9.80 7.24
CA ASN A 228 14.10 -9.34 6.45
C ASN A 228 13.63 -8.61 5.19
N GLY A 229 14.13 -7.37 4.98
CA GLY A 229 14.23 -6.75 3.67
C GLY A 229 15.56 -7.07 3.01
N THR A 230 15.78 -6.58 1.79
CA THR A 230 17.05 -6.81 1.04
C THR A 230 18.26 -6.25 1.78
N HIS A 231 18.14 -5.07 2.37
CA HIS A 231 19.27 -4.36 2.98
C HIS A 231 19.18 -4.25 4.50
N GLU A 232 18.01 -4.35 5.09
CA GLU A 232 17.76 -4.14 6.53
C GLU A 232 16.65 -5.02 7.07
N VAL A 233 16.53 -5.11 8.39
CA VAL A 233 15.41 -5.76 9.08
C VAL A 233 14.29 -4.74 9.19
N LEU A 234 13.13 -5.07 8.62
CA LEU A 234 11.96 -4.19 8.57
C LEU A 234 11.04 -4.35 9.78
N GLY A 235 11.26 -5.39 10.57
CA GLY A 235 10.54 -5.65 11.79
C GLY A 235 11.02 -6.92 12.48
N VAL A 236 10.59 -7.15 13.71
CA VAL A 236 10.88 -8.38 14.46
C VAL A 236 9.58 -8.90 15.04
N VAL A 237 9.30 -10.19 14.84
CA VAL A 237 8.14 -10.86 15.43
C VAL A 237 8.57 -11.75 16.58
N GLY A 238 8.03 -11.52 17.76
CA GLY A 238 8.16 -12.41 18.91
C GLY A 238 6.96 -13.36 18.99
N ILE A 239 7.23 -14.66 19.14
CA ILE A 239 6.25 -15.74 19.18
C ILE A 239 6.38 -16.48 20.51
N VAL A 240 5.32 -16.52 21.32
CA VAL A 240 5.31 -17.30 22.56
C VAL A 240 5.22 -18.79 22.23
N LEU A 241 6.25 -19.56 22.64
CA LEU A 241 6.33 -21.00 22.34
C LEU A 241 5.83 -21.81 23.54
N LYS A 242 4.79 -22.61 23.33
CA LYS A 242 4.25 -23.57 24.31
C LYS A 242 4.99 -24.92 24.22
N ASP A 243 5.29 -25.41 23.03
CA ASP A 243 5.85 -26.71 22.72
C ASP A 243 7.11 -26.65 21.83
N LYS A 244 7.74 -27.83 21.61
CA LYS A 244 8.81 -27.97 20.60
C LYS A 244 8.24 -27.76 19.21
N ILE A 245 8.91 -26.91 18.42
CA ILE A 245 8.51 -26.57 17.05
C ILE A 245 8.98 -27.69 16.09
N ASP A 246 8.09 -28.10 15.18
CA ASP A 246 8.48 -28.90 14.03
C ASP A 246 9.22 -28.02 13.01
N SER A 247 10.25 -28.58 12.38
CA SER A 247 11.03 -27.89 11.35
C SER A 247 10.18 -27.40 10.17
N PHE A 248 9.10 -28.12 9.84
CA PHE A 248 8.16 -27.72 8.79
C PHE A 248 7.40 -26.44 9.18
N GLU A 249 6.88 -26.36 10.41
CA GLU A 249 6.16 -25.20 10.91
C GLU A 249 7.06 -23.96 10.92
N LYS A 250 8.28 -24.09 11.45
CA LYS A 250 9.26 -23.00 11.46
C LYS A 250 9.56 -22.49 10.06
N ASN A 251 9.77 -23.38 9.09
CA ASN A 251 10.03 -22.99 7.71
C ASN A 251 8.82 -22.29 7.05
N LEU A 252 7.60 -22.65 7.44
CA LEU A 252 6.40 -21.98 6.97
C LEU A 252 6.30 -20.53 7.52
N TRP A 253 6.61 -20.33 8.81
CA TRP A 253 6.62 -19.00 9.42
C TRP A 253 7.68 -18.10 8.78
N LEU A 254 8.90 -18.61 8.59
CA LEU A 254 9.95 -17.87 7.89
C LEU A 254 9.51 -17.48 6.49
N ALA A 255 8.86 -18.37 5.73
CA ALA A 255 8.36 -18.05 4.41
C ALA A 255 7.25 -16.96 4.41
N ILE A 256 6.39 -16.92 5.44
CA ILE A 256 5.42 -15.85 5.63
C ILE A 256 6.12 -14.52 5.93
N LEU A 257 7.13 -14.54 6.81
CA LEU A 257 7.89 -13.34 7.17
C LEU A 257 8.68 -12.78 5.97
N ASP A 258 9.25 -13.65 5.15
CA ASP A 258 9.96 -13.26 3.92
C ASP A 258 9.01 -12.60 2.91
N GLU A 259 7.80 -13.17 2.71
CA GLU A 259 6.77 -12.57 1.85
C GLU A 259 6.32 -11.19 2.35
N CYS A 260 6.18 -11.06 3.68
CA CYS A 260 5.87 -9.77 4.31
C CYS A 260 7.01 -8.77 4.16
N GLY A 261 8.25 -9.22 4.31
CA GLY A 261 9.44 -8.39 4.12
C GLY A 261 9.50 -7.79 2.72
N MET A 262 9.25 -8.61 1.69
CA MET A 262 9.17 -8.13 0.30
C MET A 262 8.03 -7.13 0.08
N ALA A 263 6.86 -7.36 0.70
CA ALA A 263 5.73 -6.43 0.59
C ALA A 263 6.01 -5.09 1.28
N LEU A 264 6.61 -5.10 2.46
CA LEU A 264 7.02 -3.90 3.21
C LEU A 264 8.06 -3.10 2.44
N GLU A 265 9.09 -3.75 1.92
CA GLU A 265 10.14 -3.11 1.13
C GLU A 265 9.58 -2.45 -0.13
N LYS A 266 8.68 -3.14 -0.84
CA LYS A 266 7.97 -2.57 -1.99
C LYS A 266 7.19 -1.32 -1.62
N GLU A 267 6.50 -1.31 -0.48
CA GLU A 267 5.74 -0.14 -0.01
C GLU A 267 6.65 1.02 0.41
N MET A 268 7.79 0.74 1.05
CA MET A 268 8.81 1.75 1.36
C MET A 268 9.34 2.43 0.08
N ILE A 269 9.71 1.63 -0.92
CA ILE A 269 10.19 2.14 -2.22
C ILE A 269 9.09 2.98 -2.89
N ARG A 270 7.82 2.56 -2.82
CA ARG A 270 6.69 3.31 -3.37
C ARG A 270 6.55 4.69 -2.71
N LEU A 271 6.64 4.74 -1.38
CA LEU A 271 6.55 5.99 -0.63
C LEU A 271 7.74 6.93 -0.91
N GLU A 272 8.94 6.39 -1.04
CA GLU A 272 10.13 7.15 -1.41
C GLU A 272 10.01 7.74 -2.82
N ASN A 273 9.58 6.94 -3.79
CA ASN A 273 9.34 7.41 -5.16
C ASN A 273 8.29 8.52 -5.23
N LEU A 274 7.20 8.42 -4.44
CA LEU A 274 6.20 9.49 -4.35
C LEU A 274 6.80 10.80 -3.81
N LYS A 275 7.67 10.73 -2.80
CA LYS A 275 8.37 11.92 -2.28
C LYS A 275 9.28 12.54 -3.33
N ILE A 276 10.07 11.71 -4.03
CA ILE A 276 10.96 12.17 -5.10
C ILE A 276 10.15 12.83 -6.23
N GLU A 277 9.03 12.22 -6.63
CA GLU A 277 8.16 12.78 -7.67
C GLU A 277 7.56 14.13 -7.26
N GLN A 278 7.12 14.25 -6.00
CA GLN A 278 6.62 15.51 -5.46
C GLN A 278 7.71 16.60 -5.45
N GLN A 279 8.91 16.25 -5.00
CA GLN A 279 10.05 17.17 -5.01
C GLN A 279 10.43 17.60 -6.43
N ALA A 280 10.48 16.65 -7.38
CA ALA A 280 10.77 16.95 -8.78
C ALA A 280 9.73 17.89 -9.41
N LYS A 281 8.44 17.68 -9.12
CA LYS A 281 7.36 18.57 -9.57
C LYS A 281 7.51 19.97 -8.99
N GLN A 282 7.85 20.08 -7.72
CA GLN A 282 8.07 21.38 -7.06
C GLN A 282 9.27 22.11 -7.65
N GLU A 283 10.39 21.43 -7.88
CA GLU A 283 11.58 22.01 -8.52
C GLU A 283 11.33 22.42 -9.98
N ALA A 284 10.60 21.60 -10.75
CA ALA A 284 10.22 21.94 -12.12
C ALA A 284 9.35 23.20 -12.17
N LEU A 285 8.33 23.30 -11.30
CA LEU A 285 7.49 24.48 -11.17
C LEU A 285 8.34 25.73 -10.85
N ARG A 286 9.26 25.61 -9.89
CA ARG A 286 10.16 26.71 -9.49
C ARG A 286 11.06 27.15 -10.65
N ALA A 287 11.59 26.22 -11.44
CA ALA A 287 12.42 26.54 -12.60
C ALA A 287 11.61 27.25 -13.69
N ASP A 288 10.37 26.82 -13.96
CA ASP A 288 9.49 27.46 -14.93
C ASP A 288 9.08 28.87 -14.49
N LEU A 289 8.81 29.07 -13.19
CA LEU A 289 8.55 30.38 -12.60
C LEU A 289 9.73 31.33 -12.83
N LEU A 290 10.96 30.90 -12.50
CA LEU A 290 12.16 31.72 -12.68
C LEU A 290 12.41 32.09 -14.17
N ARG A 291 12.11 31.16 -15.08
CA ARG A 291 12.23 31.40 -16.54
C ARG A 291 11.25 32.47 -17.00
N MET A 292 9.96 32.34 -16.61
CA MET A 292 8.91 33.32 -16.95
C MET A 292 9.22 34.71 -16.37
N ILE A 293 9.59 34.79 -15.09
CA ILE A 293 9.97 36.05 -14.43
C ILE A 293 11.13 36.69 -15.17
N SER A 294 12.18 35.93 -15.53
CA SER A 294 13.35 36.45 -16.22
C SER A 294 13.00 37.01 -17.61
N HIS A 295 12.08 36.35 -18.32
CA HIS A 295 11.59 36.80 -19.61
C HIS A 295 10.83 38.13 -19.48
N ASP A 296 9.92 38.20 -18.52
CA ASP A 296 9.01 39.32 -18.36
C ASP A 296 9.71 40.56 -17.73
N LEU A 297 10.75 40.35 -16.92
CA LEU A 297 11.63 41.45 -16.48
C LEU A 297 12.48 42.03 -17.63
N ARG A 298 12.92 41.17 -18.55
CA ARG A 298 13.81 41.59 -19.66
C ARG A 298 13.13 42.57 -20.62
N THR A 299 11.86 42.34 -20.94
CA THR A 299 11.13 43.13 -21.95
C THR A 299 11.01 44.59 -21.58
N PRO A 300 10.46 45.02 -20.42
CA PRO A 300 10.38 46.41 -20.02
C PRO A 300 11.76 47.01 -19.76
N LEU A 301 12.70 46.23 -19.22
CA LEU A 301 14.08 46.74 -19.00
C LEU A 301 14.76 47.09 -20.33
N THR A 302 14.53 46.28 -21.39
CA THR A 302 15.04 46.56 -22.74
C THR A 302 14.38 47.82 -23.31
N SER A 303 13.07 47.99 -23.12
CA SER A 303 12.31 49.17 -23.55
C SER A 303 12.81 50.47 -22.83
N ILE A 304 12.93 50.40 -21.50
CA ILE A 304 13.49 51.52 -20.71
C ILE A 304 14.88 51.90 -21.19
N SER A 305 15.79 50.92 -21.33
CA SER A 305 17.15 51.15 -21.78
C SER A 305 17.22 51.72 -23.21
N GLY A 306 16.37 51.17 -24.11
CA GLY A 306 16.28 51.61 -25.48
C GLY A 306 15.77 53.06 -25.61
N ASN A 307 14.64 53.35 -24.93
CA ASN A 307 14.05 54.69 -24.95
C ASN A 307 14.99 55.75 -24.29
N ALA A 308 15.63 55.36 -23.20
CA ALA A 308 16.63 56.23 -22.55
C ALA A 308 17.86 56.48 -23.45
N GLY A 309 18.35 55.40 -24.12
CA GLY A 309 19.44 55.52 -25.09
C GLY A 309 19.11 56.45 -26.26
N LEU A 310 17.91 56.30 -26.83
CA LEU A 310 17.42 57.17 -27.91
C LEU A 310 17.38 58.65 -27.46
N LEU A 311 16.94 58.95 -26.24
CA LEU A 311 16.89 60.28 -25.69
C LEU A 311 18.27 60.85 -25.47
N LEU A 312 19.26 60.04 -25.06
CA LEU A 312 20.64 60.47 -24.84
C LEU A 312 21.41 60.76 -26.14
N GLU A 313 21.23 59.86 -27.14
CA GLU A 313 21.97 59.98 -28.41
C GLU A 313 21.40 61.03 -29.36
N ASN A 314 20.09 61.32 -29.29
CA ASN A 314 19.37 62.16 -30.26
C ASN A 314 18.59 63.29 -29.57
N GLU A 315 19.13 63.91 -28.54
CA GLU A 315 18.43 64.91 -27.72
C GLU A 315 17.83 66.06 -28.55
N ASN A 316 18.53 66.53 -29.60
CA ASN A 316 18.08 67.62 -30.44
C ASN A 316 17.27 67.22 -31.68
N ALA A 317 17.14 65.90 -31.95
CA ALA A 317 16.43 65.40 -33.15
C ALA A 317 14.91 65.17 -32.94
N PHE A 318 14.48 65.03 -31.68
CA PHE A 318 13.09 64.72 -31.37
C PHE A 318 12.27 65.97 -31.03
N SER A 319 11.02 66.03 -31.50
CA SER A 319 10.06 67.05 -31.04
C SER A 319 9.75 66.89 -29.56
N GLN A 320 9.24 67.95 -28.94
CA GLN A 320 8.87 67.94 -27.50
C GLN A 320 7.79 66.89 -27.19
N GLU A 321 6.87 66.70 -28.15
CA GLU A 321 5.83 65.67 -28.05
C GLU A 321 6.46 64.27 -28.03
N LYS A 322 7.42 63.98 -28.91
CA LYS A 322 8.08 62.67 -28.98
C LYS A 322 8.95 62.40 -27.75
N LYS A 323 9.64 63.41 -27.22
CA LYS A 323 10.38 63.29 -25.96
C LYS A 323 9.42 62.95 -24.80
N LYS A 324 8.26 63.61 -24.74
CA LYS A 324 7.26 63.33 -23.72
C LYS A 324 6.68 61.93 -23.80
N GLU A 325 6.46 61.41 -25.00
CA GLU A 325 6.03 60.04 -25.25
C GLU A 325 7.09 59.05 -24.72
N LEU A 326 8.37 59.21 -25.08
CA LEU A 326 9.45 58.35 -24.63
C LEU A 326 9.65 58.41 -23.10
N TYR A 327 9.55 59.55 -22.47
CA TYR A 327 9.57 59.67 -21.00
C TYR A 327 8.39 58.95 -20.35
N GLN A 328 7.19 59.06 -20.96
CA GLN A 328 6.00 58.37 -20.45
C GLN A 328 6.13 56.86 -20.57
N ASP A 329 6.70 56.34 -21.66
CA ASP A 329 6.98 54.93 -21.84
C ASP A 329 7.97 54.39 -20.82
N ILE A 330 9.09 55.10 -20.60
CA ILE A 330 10.06 54.79 -19.53
C ILE A 330 9.40 54.73 -18.16
N TYR A 331 8.57 55.72 -17.85
CA TYR A 331 7.88 55.79 -16.56
C TYR A 331 6.87 54.63 -16.38
N ASN A 332 6.09 54.34 -17.41
CA ASN A 332 5.12 53.28 -17.40
C ASN A 332 5.77 51.89 -17.24
N ASP A 333 6.88 51.65 -17.97
CA ASP A 333 7.60 50.38 -17.87
C ASP A 333 8.30 50.22 -16.50
N ALA A 334 8.81 51.31 -15.91
CA ALA A 334 9.39 51.30 -14.58
C ALA A 334 8.33 51.02 -13.49
N MET A 335 7.15 51.63 -13.60
CA MET A 335 6.05 51.34 -12.66
C MET A 335 5.55 49.90 -12.78
N TRP A 336 5.48 49.40 -14.00
CA TRP A 336 5.11 47.99 -14.23
C TRP A 336 6.13 47.02 -13.59
N LEU A 337 7.46 47.32 -13.71
CA LEU A 337 8.51 46.54 -13.05
C LEU A 337 8.38 46.57 -11.52
N TYR A 338 8.08 47.76 -10.97
CA TYR A 338 7.86 47.91 -9.54
C TYR A 338 6.72 47.03 -9.04
N ASP A 339 5.55 47.08 -9.71
CA ASP A 339 4.39 46.28 -9.37
C ASP A 339 4.69 44.78 -9.48
N LEU A 340 5.48 44.39 -10.48
CA LEU A 340 5.91 43.00 -10.68
C LEU A 340 6.75 42.50 -9.50
N VAL A 341 7.77 43.26 -9.08
CA VAL A 341 8.66 42.91 -7.97
C VAL A 341 7.88 42.82 -6.65
N GLU A 342 6.97 43.76 -6.39
CA GLU A 342 6.12 43.75 -5.19
C GLU A 342 5.22 42.50 -5.15
N ASN A 343 4.59 42.15 -6.27
CA ASN A 343 3.78 40.97 -6.36
C ASN A 343 4.58 39.67 -6.12
N LEU A 344 5.82 39.60 -6.66
CA LEU A 344 6.71 38.47 -6.47
C LEU A 344 7.16 38.31 -5.00
N LEU A 345 7.57 39.42 -4.38
CA LEU A 345 7.95 39.45 -2.96
C LEU A 345 6.76 39.01 -2.06
N PHE A 346 5.57 39.42 -2.43
CA PHE A 346 4.37 39.06 -1.71
C PHE A 346 4.08 37.53 -1.80
N ILE A 347 4.14 36.95 -3.01
CA ILE A 347 3.98 35.51 -3.23
C ILE A 347 5.02 34.71 -2.42
N THR A 348 6.29 35.15 -2.46
CA THR A 348 7.35 34.44 -1.71
C THR A 348 7.16 34.50 -0.20
N ARG A 349 6.57 35.57 0.35
CA ARG A 349 6.23 35.66 1.78
C ARG A 349 5.09 34.72 2.17
N ILE A 350 4.10 34.53 1.30
CA ILE A 350 3.00 33.56 1.50
C ILE A 350 3.53 32.13 1.47
N GLU A 351 4.30 31.77 0.43
CA GLU A 351 4.83 30.40 0.27
C GLU A 351 5.72 29.98 1.45
N ASN A 352 6.51 30.91 1.98
CA ASN A 352 7.37 30.65 3.14
C ASN A 352 6.62 30.68 4.49
N GLY A 353 5.31 30.92 4.50
CA GLY A 353 4.53 31.03 5.74
C GLY A 353 4.95 32.18 6.67
N THR A 354 5.71 33.14 6.16
CA THR A 354 6.25 34.26 6.94
C THR A 354 5.34 35.49 6.97
N MET A 355 4.19 35.38 6.31
CA MET A 355 3.23 36.48 6.26
C MET A 355 2.47 36.60 7.57
N GLN A 356 2.64 37.69 8.28
CA GLN A 356 1.84 38.05 9.45
C GLN A 356 0.77 39.04 9.02
N LEU A 357 -0.50 38.67 9.16
CA LEU A 357 -1.63 39.55 8.94
C LEU A 357 -1.82 40.49 10.13
N ASN A 358 -2.01 41.77 9.85
CA ASN A 358 -2.39 42.77 10.85
C ASN A 358 -3.93 42.92 10.80
N LEU A 359 -4.65 41.97 11.42
CA LEU A 359 -6.11 41.98 11.42
C LEU A 359 -6.61 43.04 12.41
N GLN A 360 -7.36 44.03 11.91
CA GLN A 360 -8.03 45.06 12.69
C GLN A 360 -9.49 45.18 12.24
N PRO A 361 -10.40 45.66 13.11
CA PRO A 361 -11.76 45.99 12.71
C PRO A 361 -11.71 47.24 11.79
N GLU A 362 -12.01 47.04 10.51
CA GLU A 362 -12.00 48.06 9.48
C GLU A 362 -13.39 48.31 8.91
N MET A 363 -13.71 49.56 8.57
CA MET A 363 -14.95 49.90 7.89
C MET A 363 -14.84 49.66 6.39
N ILE A 364 -15.79 48.94 5.85
CA ILE A 364 -15.81 48.59 4.42
C ILE A 364 -15.89 49.83 3.53
N GLU A 365 -16.61 50.83 3.97
CA GLU A 365 -16.73 52.09 3.26
C GLU A 365 -15.36 52.77 3.07
N ASP A 366 -14.53 52.85 4.12
CA ASP A 366 -13.21 53.46 4.07
C ASP A 366 -12.27 52.65 3.15
N ILE A 367 -12.34 51.32 3.20
CA ILE A 367 -11.59 50.44 2.32
C ILE A 367 -11.96 50.65 0.83
N PHE A 368 -13.25 50.79 0.53
CA PHE A 368 -13.73 51.10 -0.83
C PHE A 368 -13.27 52.45 -1.31
N ARG A 369 -13.40 53.48 -0.47
CA ARG A 369 -12.98 54.85 -0.79
C ARG A 369 -11.47 54.90 -1.08
N GLU A 370 -10.64 54.23 -0.26
CA GLU A 370 -9.22 54.20 -0.43
C GLU A 370 -8.82 53.42 -1.70
N ALA A 371 -9.44 52.28 -1.97
CA ALA A 371 -9.21 51.52 -3.20
C ALA A 371 -9.53 52.35 -4.45
N ILE A 372 -10.63 53.09 -4.47
CA ILE A 372 -11.01 54.01 -5.56
C ILE A 372 -10.04 55.19 -5.67
N HIS A 373 -9.52 55.67 -4.55
CA HIS A 373 -8.51 56.75 -4.53
C HIS A 373 -7.19 56.27 -5.20
N HIS A 374 -6.77 55.05 -4.97
CA HIS A 374 -5.55 54.46 -5.55
C HIS A 374 -5.62 54.25 -7.08
N LEU A 375 -6.79 54.27 -7.71
CA LEU A 375 -6.91 54.13 -9.17
C LEU A 375 -6.43 55.37 -9.96
N GLY A 376 -6.22 56.51 -9.31
CA GLY A 376 -5.64 57.73 -9.90
C GLY A 376 -6.45 58.25 -11.10
N ARG A 377 -5.72 58.51 -12.25
CA ARG A 377 -6.35 59.07 -13.47
C ARG A 377 -7.18 58.04 -14.26
N ASN A 378 -6.94 56.74 -14.07
CA ASN A 378 -7.61 55.69 -14.82
C ASN A 378 -9.13 55.64 -14.56
N LYS A 379 -9.58 56.04 -13.37
CA LYS A 379 -11.01 56.06 -13.03
C LYS A 379 -11.85 57.04 -13.87
N ARG A 380 -11.22 58.02 -14.54
CA ARG A 380 -11.93 59.04 -15.31
C ARG A 380 -12.59 58.51 -16.59
N LYS A 381 -12.29 57.28 -16.99
CA LYS A 381 -12.82 56.67 -18.19
C LYS A 381 -13.99 55.75 -17.95
N HIS A 382 -14.34 55.44 -16.69
CA HIS A 382 -15.38 54.50 -16.29
C HIS A 382 -16.27 55.09 -15.18
N ASN A 383 -17.51 54.64 -15.07
CA ASN A 383 -18.43 55.04 -14.02
C ASN A 383 -18.31 54.05 -12.85
N ILE A 384 -17.64 54.47 -11.77
CA ILE A 384 -17.45 53.62 -10.58
C ILE A 384 -18.48 54.01 -9.53
N SER A 385 -19.34 53.07 -9.13
CA SER A 385 -20.34 53.23 -8.07
C SER A 385 -20.05 52.35 -6.88
N MET A 386 -20.55 52.73 -5.71
CA MET A 386 -20.35 52.01 -4.45
C MET A 386 -21.72 51.89 -3.76
N HIS A 387 -22.08 50.64 -3.35
CA HIS A 387 -23.33 50.33 -2.67
C HIS A 387 -23.04 49.46 -1.45
N LEU A 388 -23.40 49.96 -0.28
CA LEU A 388 -23.30 49.26 0.99
C LEU A 388 -24.68 48.98 1.53
N GLU A 389 -24.91 47.77 2.05
CA GLU A 389 -26.18 47.44 2.70
C GLU A 389 -26.37 48.19 4.02
N ASP A 390 -25.27 48.46 4.73
CA ASP A 390 -25.23 49.24 5.98
C ASP A 390 -23.95 50.09 5.98
N ASP A 391 -24.08 51.37 6.33
CA ASP A 391 -22.96 52.32 6.41
C ASP A 391 -21.95 51.96 7.51
N LEU A 392 -22.34 51.17 8.51
CA LEU A 392 -21.49 50.69 9.61
C LEU A 392 -20.93 49.28 9.43
N LEU A 393 -20.87 48.81 8.19
CA LEU A 393 -20.34 47.46 7.89
C LEU A 393 -18.86 47.36 8.21
N MET A 394 -18.49 46.49 9.18
CA MET A 394 -17.12 46.31 9.63
C MET A 394 -16.69 44.84 9.59
N ALA A 395 -15.41 44.57 9.24
CA ALA A 395 -14.82 43.24 9.32
C ALA A 395 -13.38 43.30 9.85
N ASN A 396 -12.94 42.21 10.50
CA ASN A 396 -11.54 42.06 10.89
C ASN A 396 -10.70 41.70 9.68
N MET A 397 -9.85 42.62 9.22
CA MET A 397 -9.00 42.43 8.05
C MET A 397 -7.73 43.25 8.11
N ASP A 398 -6.77 42.92 7.29
CA ASP A 398 -5.62 43.76 6.98
C ASP A 398 -6.02 44.73 5.85
N ALA A 399 -6.32 45.96 6.21
CA ALA A 399 -6.81 47.01 5.30
C ALA A 399 -5.94 47.16 4.05
N ARG A 400 -4.62 47.19 4.21
CA ARG A 400 -3.68 47.36 3.11
C ARG A 400 -3.79 46.25 2.07
N LEU A 401 -3.95 44.99 2.52
CA LEU A 401 -4.03 43.85 1.64
C LEU A 401 -5.39 43.77 0.94
N ILE A 402 -6.46 44.06 1.63
CA ILE A 402 -7.81 44.06 1.02
C ILE A 402 -7.93 45.23 0.02
N ILE A 403 -7.37 46.41 0.30
CA ILE A 403 -7.29 47.48 -0.67
C ILE A 403 -6.54 47.02 -1.93
N GLN A 404 -5.43 46.31 -1.79
CA GLN A 404 -4.70 45.73 -2.94
C GLN A 404 -5.52 44.77 -3.75
N VAL A 405 -6.32 43.90 -3.09
CA VAL A 405 -7.29 42.97 -3.77
C VAL A 405 -8.27 43.79 -4.60
N LEU A 406 -8.91 44.80 -3.99
CA LEU A 406 -9.91 45.63 -4.67
C LEU A 406 -9.29 46.42 -5.83
N VAL A 407 -8.13 47.00 -5.65
CA VAL A 407 -7.41 47.73 -6.72
C VAL A 407 -7.10 46.78 -7.89
N ASN A 408 -6.67 45.56 -7.61
CA ASN A 408 -6.44 44.53 -8.66
C ASN A 408 -7.71 44.19 -9.40
N LEU A 409 -8.82 43.96 -8.69
CA LEU A 409 -10.12 43.61 -9.29
C LEU A 409 -10.66 44.76 -10.13
N ILE A 410 -10.64 45.97 -9.60
CA ILE A 410 -11.13 47.16 -10.32
C ILE A 410 -10.25 47.48 -11.55
N ASN A 411 -8.93 47.33 -11.43
CA ASN A 411 -8.02 47.52 -12.59
C ASN A 411 -8.28 46.47 -13.67
N ASN A 412 -8.61 45.23 -13.30
CA ASN A 412 -9.04 44.19 -14.26
C ASN A 412 -10.33 44.60 -14.94
N ALA A 413 -11.34 45.04 -14.19
CA ALA A 413 -12.60 45.54 -14.75
C ALA A 413 -12.35 46.70 -15.73
N ILE A 414 -11.56 47.70 -15.36
CA ILE A 414 -11.20 48.84 -16.23
C ILE A 414 -10.47 48.38 -17.51
N LYS A 415 -9.60 47.37 -17.41
CA LYS A 415 -8.78 46.89 -18.52
C LYS A 415 -9.59 46.08 -19.55
N TYR A 416 -10.57 45.31 -19.08
CA TYR A 416 -11.31 44.37 -19.91
C TYR A 416 -12.71 44.87 -20.34
N THR A 417 -13.10 46.08 -19.91
CA THR A 417 -14.34 46.72 -20.31
C THR A 417 -14.13 47.93 -21.23
N PRO A 418 -15.07 48.29 -22.13
CA PRO A 418 -14.99 49.51 -22.95
C PRO A 418 -14.97 50.79 -22.10
N GLU A 419 -14.48 51.91 -22.67
CA GLU A 419 -14.59 53.23 -22.01
C GLU A 419 -16.05 53.58 -21.75
N ASN A 420 -16.33 54.15 -20.60
CA ASN A 420 -17.66 54.53 -20.06
C ASN A 420 -18.49 53.35 -19.54
N SER A 421 -17.93 52.16 -19.40
CA SER A 421 -18.55 51.03 -18.71
C SER A 421 -18.84 51.34 -17.23
N ASN A 422 -19.76 50.62 -16.64
CA ASN A 422 -20.14 50.76 -15.24
C ASN A 422 -19.45 49.65 -14.42
N ILE A 423 -18.79 50.06 -13.35
CA ILE A 423 -18.14 49.18 -12.38
C ILE A 423 -18.81 49.46 -11.03
N SER A 424 -19.37 48.43 -10.39
CA SER A 424 -19.97 48.55 -9.08
C SER A 424 -19.25 47.74 -8.02
N LEU A 425 -19.04 48.38 -6.87
CA LEU A 425 -18.54 47.74 -5.66
C LEU A 425 -19.74 47.61 -4.69
N ASN A 426 -20.09 46.36 -4.39
CA ASN A 426 -21.19 46.08 -3.49
C ASN A 426 -20.66 45.36 -2.25
N ALA A 427 -21.21 45.67 -1.07
CA ALA A 427 -20.89 44.91 0.14
C ALA A 427 -22.16 44.69 0.96
N ARG A 428 -22.33 43.46 1.43
CA ARG A 428 -23.45 43.06 2.28
C ARG A 428 -23.04 42.03 3.31
N ARG A 429 -23.79 41.91 4.38
CA ARG A 429 -23.59 40.90 5.40
C ARG A 429 -24.28 39.60 4.99
N VAL A 430 -23.55 38.50 5.05
CA VAL A 430 -24.10 37.15 4.83
C VAL A 430 -23.68 36.31 6.02
N GLU A 431 -24.60 36.01 6.92
CA GLU A 431 -24.36 35.32 8.19
C GLU A 431 -23.25 36.01 9.02
N ASP A 432 -22.16 35.34 9.29
CA ASP A 432 -20.97 35.83 10.04
C ASP A 432 -19.89 36.41 9.15
N LYS A 433 -20.11 36.52 7.83
CA LYS A 433 -19.13 37.02 6.86
C LYS A 433 -19.66 38.26 6.12
N ILE A 434 -18.73 39.00 5.53
CA ILE A 434 -19.05 40.08 4.60
C ILE A 434 -18.75 39.59 3.19
N LEU A 435 -19.75 39.67 2.33
CA LEU A 435 -19.61 39.45 0.90
C LEU A 435 -19.29 40.82 0.24
N ILE A 436 -18.15 40.88 -0.44
CA ILE A 436 -17.70 41.97 -1.26
C ILE A 436 -17.77 41.55 -2.72
N GLU A 437 -18.49 42.30 -3.55
CA GLU A 437 -18.66 42.05 -4.97
C GLU A 437 -18.07 43.21 -5.77
N VAL A 438 -17.28 42.89 -6.80
CA VAL A 438 -16.84 43.84 -7.82
C VAL A 438 -17.46 43.38 -9.14
N GLN A 439 -18.40 44.14 -9.65
CA GLN A 439 -19.16 43.80 -10.85
C GLN A 439 -18.87 44.81 -11.97
N ASP A 440 -18.64 44.32 -13.16
CA ASP A 440 -18.51 45.11 -14.40
C ASP A 440 -19.55 44.67 -15.44
N ASP A 441 -19.76 45.52 -16.47
CA ASP A 441 -20.65 45.26 -17.59
C ASP A 441 -19.94 44.76 -18.85
N GLY A 442 -18.82 44.05 -18.66
CA GLY A 442 -18.01 43.45 -19.72
C GLY A 442 -18.58 42.15 -20.31
N ASN A 443 -17.77 41.49 -21.15
CA ASN A 443 -18.20 40.29 -21.87
C ASN A 443 -18.11 38.99 -21.02
N GLY A 444 -17.80 39.09 -19.71
CA GLY A 444 -17.64 37.93 -18.81
C GLY A 444 -16.34 37.15 -19.06
N VAL A 445 -16.21 36.00 -18.43
CA VAL A 445 -15.00 35.16 -18.38
C VAL A 445 -15.30 33.80 -19.02
N LEU A 446 -14.42 33.31 -19.91
CA LEU A 446 -14.60 32.03 -20.61
C LEU A 446 -14.31 30.80 -19.73
N HIS A 447 -13.31 30.89 -18.84
CA HIS A 447 -12.85 29.79 -18.00
C HIS A 447 -12.77 30.21 -16.52
N PRO A 448 -13.92 30.27 -15.80
CA PRO A 448 -13.98 30.72 -14.41
C PRO A 448 -13.07 29.92 -13.47
N ASP A 449 -12.96 28.60 -13.67
CA ASP A 449 -12.21 27.68 -12.82
C ASP A 449 -10.68 27.95 -12.84
N GLN A 450 -10.17 28.45 -13.97
CA GLN A 450 -8.74 28.71 -14.17
C GLN A 450 -8.33 30.15 -13.88
N LEU A 451 -9.27 31.04 -13.72
CA LEU A 451 -9.02 32.49 -13.62
C LEU A 451 -8.09 32.88 -12.45
N PHE A 452 -8.14 32.12 -11.36
CA PHE A 452 -7.31 32.32 -10.17
C PHE A 452 -6.04 31.44 -10.14
N GLU A 453 -5.75 30.70 -11.22
CA GLU A 453 -4.47 29.97 -11.33
C GLU A 453 -3.33 30.96 -11.63
N MET A 454 -2.14 30.67 -11.08
CA MET A 454 -0.97 31.49 -11.35
C MET A 454 -0.65 31.49 -12.85
N PHE A 455 -0.36 32.67 -13.41
CA PHE A 455 0.01 32.88 -14.82
C PHE A 455 -1.10 32.60 -15.84
N TYR A 456 -2.32 32.37 -15.40
CA TYR A 456 -3.43 32.23 -16.32
C TYR A 456 -3.82 33.57 -16.93
N THR A 457 -3.91 33.62 -18.28
CA THR A 457 -4.40 34.77 -19.06
C THR A 457 -5.26 34.27 -20.21
N GLU A 458 -6.47 34.79 -20.36
CA GLU A 458 -7.44 34.32 -21.35
C GLU A 458 -7.04 34.55 -22.80
N ASN A 459 -6.13 35.49 -23.11
CA ASN A 459 -5.79 35.86 -24.47
C ASN A 459 -4.34 35.59 -24.84
N ASN A 460 -4.08 34.41 -25.43
CA ASN A 460 -2.83 34.08 -26.13
C ASN A 460 -2.78 34.56 -27.60
N ARG A 461 -3.74 35.35 -28.09
CA ARG A 461 -3.81 35.78 -29.50
C ARG A 461 -3.55 37.27 -29.65
N GLY A 462 -2.39 37.58 -30.17
CA GLY A 462 -2.03 38.86 -30.84
C GLY A 462 -1.29 39.91 -29.99
N GLY A 463 -0.03 40.06 -30.21
CA GLY A 463 0.84 41.24 -30.39
C GLY A 463 0.89 42.38 -29.35
N ASP A 464 0.05 42.48 -28.33
CA ASP A 464 0.08 43.60 -27.42
C ASP A 464 0.91 43.28 -26.16
N THR A 465 2.08 43.87 -26.06
CA THR A 465 3.10 43.66 -25.01
C THR A 465 2.71 44.21 -23.64
N ARG A 466 1.53 44.84 -23.47
CA ARG A 466 1.03 45.42 -22.21
C ARG A 466 0.17 44.46 -21.38
N ARG A 467 0.41 43.14 -21.46
CA ARG A 467 -0.39 42.12 -20.79
C ARG A 467 0.10 41.87 -19.37
N GLY A 468 -0.88 41.73 -18.46
CA GLY A 468 -0.60 41.32 -17.08
C GLY A 468 -0.12 39.86 -17.06
N MET A 469 0.81 39.53 -16.15
CA MET A 469 1.40 38.18 -15.97
C MET A 469 0.45 37.11 -15.43
N GLY A 470 -0.83 37.40 -15.25
CA GLY A 470 -1.75 36.46 -14.58
C GLY A 470 -1.46 36.25 -13.09
N LEU A 471 -0.70 37.15 -12.46
CA LEU A 471 -0.39 37.07 -11.03
C LEU A 471 -1.40 37.82 -10.15
N GLY A 472 -2.08 38.82 -10.69
CA GLY A 472 -2.96 39.69 -9.88
C GLY A 472 -4.12 38.94 -9.24
N LEU A 473 -4.80 38.08 -9.98
CA LEU A 473 -5.95 37.31 -9.46
C LEU A 473 -5.54 36.16 -8.55
N SER A 474 -4.41 35.47 -8.85
CA SER A 474 -3.86 34.47 -7.94
C SER A 474 -3.38 35.09 -6.62
N LEU A 475 -2.84 36.32 -6.66
CA LEU A 475 -2.52 37.12 -5.49
C LEU A 475 -3.79 37.43 -4.68
N CYS A 476 -4.87 37.87 -5.34
CA CYS A 476 -6.15 38.12 -4.69
C CYS A 476 -6.65 36.87 -3.94
N LYS A 477 -6.61 35.71 -4.59
CA LYS A 477 -6.98 34.43 -3.98
C LYS A 477 -6.14 34.12 -2.74
N SER A 478 -4.84 34.28 -2.82
CA SER A 478 -3.91 34.02 -1.71
C SER A 478 -4.16 34.98 -0.51
N ILE A 479 -4.39 36.26 -0.77
CA ILE A 479 -4.74 37.23 0.27
C ILE A 479 -6.04 36.85 0.96
N ILE A 480 -7.09 36.58 0.19
CA ILE A 480 -8.43 36.24 0.72
C ILE A 480 -8.37 34.94 1.53
N GLN A 481 -7.66 33.91 1.02
CA GLN A 481 -7.46 32.66 1.75
C GLN A 481 -6.69 32.84 3.07
N SER A 482 -5.69 33.72 3.08
CA SER A 482 -4.96 34.05 4.31
C SER A 482 -5.86 34.72 5.36
N HIS A 483 -6.89 35.46 4.93
CA HIS A 483 -7.95 36.02 5.81
C HIS A 483 -9.03 34.99 6.20
N GLY A 484 -8.92 33.73 5.79
CA GLY A 484 -9.95 32.70 6.03
C GLY A 484 -11.21 32.85 5.15
N GLY A 485 -11.11 33.65 4.07
CA GLY A 485 -12.16 33.88 3.10
C GLY A 485 -12.08 32.98 1.86
N THR A 486 -13.04 33.15 0.97
CA THR A 486 -13.09 32.51 -0.35
C THR A 486 -13.36 33.54 -1.43
N ILE A 487 -12.77 33.39 -2.61
CA ILE A 487 -12.99 34.23 -3.78
C ILE A 487 -13.43 33.37 -4.95
N TRP A 488 -14.40 33.84 -5.71
CA TRP A 488 -14.90 33.18 -6.92
C TRP A 488 -15.38 34.23 -7.93
N VAL A 489 -15.73 33.77 -9.11
CA VAL A 489 -16.29 34.59 -10.21
C VAL A 489 -17.58 33.96 -10.70
N GLU A 490 -18.57 34.80 -11.04
CA GLU A 490 -19.85 34.43 -11.62
C GLU A 490 -20.04 35.07 -12.99
#